data_233188e067fe7fe9ca28156983995a39
#
_entry.id   233188e067fe7fe9ca28156983995a39
#
_cell.length_a   1.000
_cell.length_b   1.000
_cell.length_c   1.000
_cell.angle_alpha   90.00
_cell.angle_beta   90.00
_cell.angle_gamma   90.00
#
_symmetry.space_group_name_H-M   'P 1'
#
loop_
_entity.id
_entity.type
_entity.pdbx_description
1 polymer ?
#
loop_
_entity_poly.entity_id
_entity_poly.type
_entity_poly.pdbx_seq_one_letter_code
_entity_poly.pdbx_strand_id
1 'polypeptide(L)'
;MLKSICPIFPSADFDRTSAFYRELGFTEVARFEENGYLILTRDSVEIHFFSTHRHETTEHSDHGSFVRVENANALSAEFEPLKLAEHGIPRFVRAEEKPWGVCELELVDPDNNLLRMGHISSET
;
A
#
# COMPACT_ATOMS: atom_id res chain seq x y z
N MET A 1 18.66 18.24 7.55
CA MET A 1 17.46 18.34 6.69
C MET A 1 16.75 16.98 6.62
N LEU A 2 15.48 16.97 6.96
CA LEU A 2 14.65 15.74 6.80
C LEU A 2 14.29 15.60 5.31
N LYS A 3 14.27 14.36 4.79
CA LYS A 3 14.00 14.12 3.36
C LYS A 3 12.67 13.44 3.10
N SER A 4 12.30 12.48 3.93
CA SER A 4 11.05 11.74 3.73
C SER A 4 10.73 10.95 4.99
N ILE A 5 9.54 10.35 4.98
CA ILE A 5 9.14 9.42 6.01
C ILE A 5 8.59 8.18 5.28
N CYS A 6 9.00 6.99 5.73
CA CYS A 6 8.62 5.74 5.09
C CYS A 6 7.89 4.86 6.10
N PRO A 7 6.72 4.30 5.74
CA PRO A 7 6.05 3.37 6.62
C PRO A 7 6.85 2.08 6.75
N ILE A 8 6.72 1.41 7.89
CA ILE A 8 7.35 0.11 8.15
C ILE A 8 6.23 -0.86 8.52
N PHE A 9 5.95 -1.81 7.64
CA PHE A 9 4.83 -2.75 7.77
C PHE A 9 5.31 -4.17 8.04
N PRO A 10 4.54 -4.97 8.78
CA PRO A 10 4.85 -6.40 8.92
C PRO A 10 4.56 -7.16 7.62
N SER A 11 5.35 -8.19 7.35
CA SER A 11 5.14 -9.12 6.26
C SER A 11 5.47 -10.54 6.73
N ALA A 12 4.51 -11.45 6.55
CA ALA A 12 4.71 -12.85 6.89
C ALA A 12 5.47 -13.62 5.81
N ASP A 13 5.48 -13.10 4.59
CA ASP A 13 6.09 -13.75 3.42
C ASP A 13 6.53 -12.69 2.42
N PHE A 14 7.84 -12.46 2.32
CA PHE A 14 8.38 -11.43 1.44
C PHE A 14 8.12 -11.70 -0.04
N ASP A 15 8.09 -12.97 -0.46
CA ASP A 15 7.79 -13.29 -1.84
C ASP A 15 6.35 -12.89 -2.20
N ARG A 16 5.42 -13.19 -1.29
CA ARG A 16 4.01 -12.81 -1.45
C ARG A 16 3.84 -11.29 -1.45
N THR A 17 4.50 -10.61 -0.51
CA THR A 17 4.44 -9.15 -0.42
C THR A 17 5.00 -8.50 -1.66
N SER A 18 6.17 -8.93 -2.10
CA SER A 18 6.82 -8.39 -3.30
C SER A 18 5.96 -8.61 -4.54
N ALA A 19 5.35 -9.79 -4.69
CA ALA A 19 4.48 -10.10 -5.82
C ALA A 19 3.22 -9.23 -5.84
N PHE A 20 2.60 -9.04 -4.69
CA PHE A 20 1.40 -8.20 -4.57
C PHE A 20 1.71 -6.75 -4.97
N TYR A 21 2.76 -6.18 -4.41
CA TYR A 21 3.12 -4.79 -4.69
C TYR A 21 3.67 -4.60 -6.10
N ARG A 22 4.27 -5.62 -6.71
CA ARG A 22 4.71 -5.55 -8.09
C ARG A 22 3.53 -5.32 -9.03
N GLU A 23 2.40 -5.98 -8.77
CA GLU A 23 1.18 -5.75 -9.54
C GLU A 23 0.69 -4.31 -9.41
N LEU A 24 1.01 -3.66 -8.30
CA LEU A 24 0.67 -2.26 -8.06
C LEU A 24 1.74 -1.30 -8.58
N GLY A 25 2.74 -1.79 -9.29
CA GLY A 25 3.78 -0.95 -9.89
C GLY A 25 5.00 -0.71 -9.02
N PHE A 26 5.10 -1.38 -7.87
CA PHE A 26 6.27 -1.24 -7.00
C PHE A 26 7.39 -2.16 -7.45
N THR A 27 8.62 -1.75 -7.17
CA THR A 27 9.83 -2.50 -7.46
C THR A 27 10.55 -2.85 -6.17
N GLU A 28 11.04 -4.08 -6.06
CA GLU A 28 11.87 -4.48 -4.94
C GLU A 28 13.26 -3.88 -5.14
N VAL A 29 13.71 -3.07 -4.19
CA VAL A 29 15.03 -2.42 -4.28
C VAL A 29 16.04 -3.02 -3.31
N ALA A 30 15.61 -3.68 -2.24
CA ALA A 30 16.50 -4.34 -1.30
C ALA A 30 15.77 -5.44 -0.54
N ARG A 31 16.47 -6.55 -0.30
CA ARG A 31 15.95 -7.64 0.53
C ARG A 31 17.10 -8.19 1.35
N PHE A 32 16.94 -8.14 2.66
CA PHE A 32 17.92 -8.64 3.62
C PHE A 32 17.29 -9.81 4.38
N GLU A 33 17.36 -11.01 3.79
CA GLU A 33 16.71 -12.21 4.35
C GLU A 33 17.13 -12.49 5.79
N GLU A 34 18.43 -12.40 6.07
CA GLU A 34 18.97 -12.70 7.40
C GLU A 34 18.50 -11.69 8.46
N ASN A 35 18.24 -10.47 8.06
CA ASN A 35 17.80 -9.40 8.95
C ASN A 35 16.27 -9.24 8.95
N GLY A 36 15.57 -9.97 8.06
CA GLY A 36 14.13 -9.89 7.97
C GLY A 36 13.63 -8.52 7.52
N TYR A 37 14.23 -7.94 6.48
CA TYR A 37 13.89 -6.61 6.00
C TYR A 37 13.77 -6.56 4.48
N LEU A 38 12.76 -5.83 4.00
CA LEU A 38 12.44 -5.70 2.58
C LEU A 38 12.07 -4.24 2.29
N ILE A 39 12.55 -3.72 1.17
CA ILE A 39 12.25 -2.35 0.75
C ILE A 39 11.71 -2.36 -0.67
N LEU A 40 10.52 -1.77 -0.85
CA LEU A 40 9.87 -1.62 -2.14
C LEU A 40 9.68 -0.14 -2.44
N THR A 41 9.75 0.24 -3.73
CA THR A 41 9.53 1.62 -4.15
C THR A 41 8.66 1.70 -5.41
N ARG A 42 7.90 2.78 -5.49
CA ARG A 42 7.25 3.23 -6.73
C ARG A 42 7.28 4.75 -6.73
N ASP A 43 7.75 5.34 -7.83
CA ASP A 43 7.98 6.78 -7.94
C ASP A 43 8.85 7.23 -6.75
N SER A 44 8.45 8.23 -5.99
CA SER A 44 9.19 8.66 -4.81
C SER A 44 8.66 8.06 -3.51
N VAL A 45 7.77 7.07 -3.60
CA VAL A 45 7.21 6.39 -2.42
C VAL A 45 8.02 5.15 -2.11
N GLU A 46 8.42 5.02 -0.86
CA GLU A 46 9.22 3.90 -0.37
C GLU A 46 8.50 3.26 0.83
N ILE A 47 8.36 1.95 0.80
CA ILE A 47 7.72 1.19 1.88
C ILE A 47 8.72 0.14 2.36
N HIS A 48 8.91 0.09 3.67
CA HIS A 48 9.74 -0.92 4.33
C HIS A 48 8.86 -2.00 4.95
N PHE A 49 9.38 -3.23 4.97
CA PHE A 49 8.68 -4.35 5.58
C PHE A 49 9.64 -5.08 6.50
N PHE A 50 9.13 -5.52 7.64
CA PHE A 50 9.89 -6.39 8.54
C PHE A 50 9.21 -7.76 8.57
N SER A 51 10.04 -8.80 8.68
CA SER A 51 9.58 -10.18 8.74
C SER A 51 8.83 -10.43 10.05
N THR A 52 7.68 -11.08 9.97
CA THR A 52 6.89 -11.45 11.13
C THR A 52 6.50 -12.93 11.02
N HIS A 53 6.33 -13.58 12.18
CA HIS A 53 5.83 -14.95 12.23
C HIS A 53 4.31 -15.02 12.37
N ARG A 54 3.65 -13.88 12.37
CA ARG A 54 2.19 -13.82 12.44
C ARG A 54 1.61 -14.18 11.10
N HIS A 55 0.96 -15.33 11.03
CA HIS A 55 0.24 -15.77 9.84
C HIS A 55 -1.24 -15.40 9.90
N GLU A 56 -1.67 -14.78 10.99
CA GLU A 56 -3.06 -14.45 11.20
C GLU A 56 -3.36 -13.06 10.69
N THR A 57 -4.31 -13.01 9.74
CA THR A 57 -4.89 -11.76 9.32
C THR A 57 -5.93 -11.36 10.35
N THR A 58 -5.76 -10.21 10.98
CA THR A 58 -6.74 -9.68 11.93
C THR A 58 -7.75 -8.84 11.18
N GLU A 59 -8.98 -8.75 11.72
CA GLU A 59 -10.01 -7.90 11.13
C GLU A 59 -9.64 -6.43 11.18
N HIS A 60 -8.74 -6.07 12.10
CA HIS A 60 -8.30 -4.69 12.27
C HIS A 60 -6.83 -4.58 11.93
N SER A 61 -6.51 -3.63 11.05
CA SER A 61 -5.12 -3.32 10.73
C SER A 61 -4.60 -2.30 11.74
N ASP A 62 -3.47 -2.63 12.36
CA ASP A 62 -2.76 -1.71 13.24
C ASP A 62 -1.73 -0.89 12.46
N HIS A 63 -1.58 -1.16 11.16
CA HIS A 63 -0.56 -0.52 10.32
C HIS A 63 -1.22 0.10 9.11
N GLY A 64 -1.01 1.37 8.91
CA GLY A 64 -1.56 2.08 7.78
C GLY A 64 -0.74 3.32 7.44
N SER A 65 -0.92 3.81 6.21
CA SER A 65 -0.28 5.03 5.77
C SER A 65 -1.16 5.71 4.72
N PHE A 66 -1.11 7.03 4.69
CA PHE A 66 -1.74 7.81 3.64
C PHE A 66 -0.67 8.22 2.64
N VAL A 67 -0.90 7.91 1.38
CA VAL A 67 0.00 8.27 0.28
C VAL A 67 -0.63 9.42 -0.50
N ARG A 68 0.06 10.53 -0.59
CA ARG A 68 -0.39 11.65 -1.43
C ARG A 68 -0.08 11.32 -2.88
N VAL A 69 -1.11 11.35 -3.74
CA VAL A 69 -0.97 11.08 -5.17
C VAL A 69 -1.49 12.27 -5.97
N GLU A 70 -1.10 12.36 -7.24
CA GLU A 70 -1.56 13.46 -8.09
C GLU A 70 -3.03 13.31 -8.47
N ASN A 71 -3.45 12.08 -8.80
CA ASN A 71 -4.81 11.82 -9.26
C ASN A 71 -5.23 10.40 -8.84
N ALA A 72 -6.04 10.32 -7.78
CA ALA A 72 -6.50 9.04 -7.27
C ALA A 72 -7.42 8.31 -8.25
N ASN A 73 -8.20 9.03 -9.06
CA ASN A 73 -9.07 8.41 -10.06
C ASN A 73 -8.26 7.73 -11.16
N ALA A 74 -7.19 8.37 -11.63
CA ALA A 74 -6.32 7.80 -12.64
C ALA A 74 -5.61 6.53 -12.10
N LEU A 75 -5.16 6.60 -10.86
CA LEU A 75 -4.50 5.46 -10.22
C LEU A 75 -5.49 4.32 -9.99
N SER A 76 -6.71 4.64 -9.60
CA SER A 76 -7.80 3.67 -9.45
C SER A 76 -8.06 2.94 -10.77
N ALA A 77 -8.11 3.68 -11.88
CA ALA A 77 -8.29 3.09 -13.21
C ALA A 77 -7.12 2.16 -13.59
N GLU A 78 -5.91 2.50 -13.15
CA GLU A 78 -4.73 1.65 -13.38
C GLU A 78 -4.86 0.30 -12.65
N PHE A 79 -5.44 0.30 -11.44
CA PHE A 79 -5.57 -0.90 -10.62
C PHE A 79 -6.80 -1.76 -10.94
N GLU A 80 -7.82 -1.17 -11.58
CA GLU A 80 -9.05 -1.90 -11.93
C GLU A 80 -8.81 -3.24 -12.66
N PRO A 81 -7.90 -3.32 -13.66
CA PRO A 81 -7.66 -4.57 -14.37
C PRO A 81 -7.12 -5.71 -13.51
N LEU A 82 -6.59 -5.42 -12.32
CA LEU A 82 -6.08 -6.45 -11.42
C LEU A 82 -7.21 -7.28 -10.81
N LYS A 83 -8.44 -6.77 -10.84
CA LYS A 83 -9.64 -7.45 -10.35
C LYS A 83 -9.50 -7.94 -8.91
N LEU A 84 -8.90 -7.12 -8.06
CA LEU A 84 -8.81 -7.41 -6.63
C LEU A 84 -10.21 -7.33 -6.00
N ALA A 85 -10.43 -8.12 -4.95
CA ALA A 85 -11.69 -8.09 -4.20
C ALA A 85 -11.89 -6.70 -3.57
N GLU A 86 -13.15 -6.30 -3.42
CA GLU A 86 -13.50 -5.04 -2.75
C GLU A 86 -13.63 -5.21 -1.23
N HIS A 87 -13.68 -6.45 -0.77
CA HIS A 87 -13.85 -6.79 0.63
C HIS A 87 -12.81 -7.82 1.04
N GLY A 88 -12.48 -7.84 2.30
CA GLY A 88 -11.55 -8.81 2.86
C GLY A 88 -10.09 -8.40 2.72
N ILE A 89 -9.22 -9.39 2.77
CA ILE A 89 -7.77 -9.21 2.77
C ILE A 89 -7.19 -10.17 1.72
N PRO A 90 -6.45 -9.69 0.71
CA PRO A 90 -6.25 -8.28 0.34
C PRO A 90 -7.49 -7.69 -0.34
N ARG A 91 -7.51 -6.36 -0.49
CA ARG A 91 -8.62 -5.70 -1.20
C ARG A 91 -8.18 -4.40 -1.85
N PHE A 92 -8.96 -3.98 -2.82
CA PHE A 92 -8.85 -2.68 -3.45
C PHE A 92 -10.25 -2.08 -3.54
N VAL A 93 -10.42 -0.88 -2.98
CA VAL A 93 -11.65 -0.11 -3.10
C VAL A 93 -11.33 1.12 -3.95
N ARG A 94 -12.09 1.30 -5.05
CA ARG A 94 -11.83 2.36 -6.00
C ARG A 94 -11.96 3.76 -5.37
N ALA A 95 -11.31 4.73 -6.00
CA ALA A 95 -11.32 6.11 -5.52
C ALA A 95 -12.74 6.68 -5.46
N GLU A 96 -13.00 7.40 -4.38
CA GLU A 96 -14.26 8.13 -4.21
C GLU A 96 -14.02 9.39 -3.39
N GLU A 97 -14.92 10.37 -3.56
CA GLU A 97 -14.87 11.60 -2.79
C GLU A 97 -15.28 11.33 -1.35
N LYS A 98 -14.49 11.84 -0.42
CA LYS A 98 -14.75 11.73 1.01
C LYS A 98 -15.28 13.05 1.56
N PRO A 99 -16.09 13.00 2.64
CA PRO A 99 -16.67 14.23 3.23
C PRO A 99 -15.61 15.25 3.68
N TRP A 100 -14.38 14.79 3.93
CA TRP A 100 -13.29 15.68 4.37
C TRP A 100 -12.50 16.30 3.20
N GLY A 101 -13.03 16.24 1.98
CA GLY A 101 -12.45 16.96 0.84
C GLY A 101 -11.28 16.26 0.15
N VAL A 102 -11.20 14.96 0.31
CA VAL A 102 -10.16 14.14 -0.31
C VAL A 102 -10.79 13.10 -1.22
N CYS A 103 -10.23 12.93 -2.42
CA CYS A 103 -10.58 11.82 -3.29
C CYS A 103 -9.54 10.73 -3.05
N GLU A 104 -9.96 9.57 -2.51
CA GLU A 104 -9.00 8.55 -2.13
C GLU A 104 -9.49 7.14 -2.43
N LEU A 105 -8.54 6.26 -2.77
CA LEU A 105 -8.72 4.83 -2.89
C LEU A 105 -8.14 4.13 -1.66
N GLU A 106 -8.53 2.87 -1.47
CA GLU A 106 -8.05 2.06 -0.36
C GLU A 106 -7.43 0.77 -0.90
N LEU A 107 -6.24 0.45 -0.43
CA LEU A 107 -5.57 -0.82 -0.69
C LEU A 107 -5.24 -1.47 0.63
N VAL A 108 -5.50 -2.77 0.72
CA VAL A 108 -5.08 -3.57 1.87
C VAL A 108 -4.28 -4.74 1.32
N ASP A 109 -3.07 -4.90 1.79
CA ASP A 109 -2.18 -5.96 1.33
C ASP A 109 -2.47 -7.31 2.03
N PRO A 110 -1.80 -8.40 1.61
CA PRO A 110 -2.06 -9.72 2.21
C PRO A 110 -1.80 -9.83 3.71
N ASP A 111 -1.03 -8.92 4.29
CA ASP A 111 -0.73 -8.88 5.72
C ASP A 111 -1.61 -7.87 6.47
N ASN A 112 -2.67 -7.41 5.82
CA ASN A 112 -3.63 -6.44 6.37
C ASN A 112 -3.04 -5.06 6.64
N ASN A 113 -2.04 -4.67 5.86
CA ASN A 113 -1.52 -3.31 5.90
C ASN A 113 -2.36 -2.40 5.01
N LEU A 114 -2.74 -1.26 5.53
CA LEU A 114 -3.63 -0.32 4.84
C LEU A 114 -2.85 0.79 4.16
N LEU A 115 -3.13 1.01 2.87
CA LEU A 115 -2.68 2.20 2.15
C LEU A 115 -3.90 2.95 1.66
N ARG A 116 -4.05 4.20 2.09
CA ARG A 116 -5.00 5.11 1.48
C ARG A 116 -4.22 6.02 0.56
N MET A 117 -4.64 6.10 -0.70
CA MET A 117 -3.96 6.90 -1.71
C MET A 117 -4.91 7.95 -2.23
N GLY A 118 -4.57 9.22 -2.02
CA GLY A 118 -5.52 10.27 -2.32
C GLY A 118 -4.92 11.62 -2.67
N HIS A 119 -5.79 12.47 -3.22
CA HIS A 119 -5.47 13.87 -3.49
C HIS A 119 -6.58 14.77 -2.93
N ILE A 120 -6.23 16.00 -2.64
CA ILE A 120 -7.21 16.98 -2.16
C ILE A 120 -8.05 17.42 -3.35
N SER A 121 -9.37 17.23 -3.27
CA SER A 121 -10.29 17.49 -4.37
C SER A 121 -10.23 18.92 -4.90
N SER A 122 -9.95 19.89 -4.03
CA SER A 122 -9.86 21.29 -4.40
C SER A 122 -8.60 21.65 -5.20
N GLU A 123 -7.65 20.72 -5.34
CA GLU A 123 -6.43 20.91 -6.12
C GLU A 123 -6.60 20.56 -7.59
N THR A 124 -7.75 20.03 -7.99
CA THR A 124 -8.02 19.63 -9.38
C THR A 124 -8.66 20.73 -10.21
#